data_8bb4c84ca660d29cc18dd81d9b2e6bbb
#
_entry.id   8bb4c84ca660d29cc18dd81d9b2e6bbb
#
_cell.length_a   1.000
_cell.length_b   1.000
_cell.length_c   1.000
_cell.angle_alpha   90.00
_cell.angle_beta   90.00
_cell.angle_gamma   90.00
#
_symmetry.space_group_name_H-M   'P 1'
#
loop_
_entity.id
_entity.type
_entity.pdbx_description
1 polymer ?
#
loop_
_entity_poly.entity_id
_entity_poly.type
_entity_poly.pdbx_seq_one_letter_code
_entity_poly.pdbx_strand_id
1 'polypeptide(L)'
;PYLKGDGSIVNLASSATKRWDMAGYGAYAAVKDAIRQLTRAAACEWGKDNIRTNVILPHASSPGLVWWMEKNPEEAKAFFKTLPMGRVGDCEQDIGRFVAVLCSDYSKYVNGQTIGLDGGQANIG
;
A
#
# COMPACT_ATOMS: atom_id res chain seq x y z
N PRO A 1 -13.94 7.42 19.26
CA PRO A 1 -15.28 8.04 19.32
C PRO A 1 -15.66 8.76 18.01
N TYR A 2 -14.71 9.44 17.35
CA TYR A 2 -14.99 10.30 16.17
C TYR A 2 -15.25 9.54 14.86
N LEU A 3 -14.85 8.28 14.75
CA LEU A 3 -15.04 7.45 13.55
C LEU A 3 -16.25 6.51 13.68
N LYS A 4 -16.84 6.41 14.87
CA LYS A 4 -17.93 5.49 15.12
C LYS A 4 -19.18 5.87 14.31
N GLY A 5 -19.72 4.90 13.59
CA GLY A 5 -20.91 5.06 12.75
C GLY A 5 -20.60 5.13 11.25
N ASP A 6 -19.49 5.78 10.85
CA ASP A 6 -19.04 5.85 9.46
C ASP A 6 -17.56 6.25 9.41
N GLY A 7 -16.68 5.29 9.66
CA GLY A 7 -15.24 5.53 9.70
C GLY A 7 -14.48 4.74 8.64
N SER A 8 -13.46 5.38 8.04
CA SER A 8 -12.52 4.69 7.15
C SER A 8 -11.08 5.01 7.54
N ILE A 9 -10.30 3.97 7.75
CA ILE A 9 -8.86 4.05 8.04
C ILE A 9 -8.12 3.35 6.90
N VAL A 10 -7.16 4.04 6.31
CA VAL A 10 -6.29 3.48 5.28
C VAL A 10 -4.84 3.55 5.76
N ASN A 11 -4.27 2.39 6.05
CA ASN A 11 -2.87 2.25 6.44
C ASN A 11 -1.98 2.04 5.21
N LEU A 12 -0.71 2.45 5.30
CA LEU A 12 0.28 2.28 4.25
C LEU A 12 1.34 1.26 4.68
N ALA A 13 1.33 0.11 4.02
CA ALA A 13 2.40 -0.88 4.14
C ALA A 13 3.36 -0.79 2.94
N SER A 14 3.86 -1.92 2.45
CA SER A 14 4.77 -1.97 1.30
C SER A 14 4.70 -3.31 0.60
N SER A 15 4.84 -3.32 -0.71
CA SER A 15 5.02 -4.54 -1.52
C SER A 15 6.28 -5.31 -1.14
N ALA A 16 7.25 -4.70 -0.45
CA ALA A 16 8.41 -5.37 0.12
C ALA A 16 8.04 -6.53 1.08
N THR A 17 6.84 -6.50 1.68
CA THR A 17 6.32 -7.60 2.51
C THR A 17 5.93 -8.85 1.69
N LYS A 18 5.88 -8.73 0.37
CA LYS A 18 5.45 -9.78 -0.57
C LYS A 18 6.51 -10.17 -1.59
N ARG A 19 7.62 -9.44 -1.63
CA ARG A 19 8.72 -9.71 -2.55
C ARG A 19 9.77 -10.60 -1.90
N TRP A 20 10.35 -11.46 -2.72
CA TRP A 20 11.47 -12.30 -2.36
C TRP A 20 12.69 -11.79 -3.10
N ASP A 21 13.35 -10.79 -2.53
CA ASP A 21 14.58 -10.23 -3.08
C ASP A 21 15.65 -10.09 -2.00
N MET A 22 16.88 -9.98 -2.43
CA MET A 22 18.07 -9.85 -1.55
C MET A 22 18.41 -8.38 -1.25
N ALA A 23 17.42 -7.48 -1.24
CA ALA A 23 17.65 -6.05 -1.13
C ALA A 23 17.85 -5.54 0.31
N GLY A 24 18.00 -6.44 1.30
CA GLY A 24 18.27 -6.04 2.69
C GLY A 24 17.06 -5.47 3.45
N TYR A 25 15.84 -5.62 2.95
CA TYR A 25 14.63 -5.04 3.55
C TYR A 25 14.01 -5.84 4.70
N GLY A 26 14.70 -6.81 5.29
CA GLY A 26 14.13 -7.70 6.31
C GLY A 26 13.45 -6.96 7.47
N ALA A 27 14.15 -6.04 8.12
CA ALA A 27 13.59 -5.25 9.21
C ALA A 27 12.44 -4.32 8.75
N TYR A 28 12.61 -3.66 7.61
CA TYR A 28 11.57 -2.81 7.02
C TYR A 28 10.31 -3.62 6.66
N ALA A 29 10.48 -4.77 6.02
CA ALA A 29 9.39 -5.65 5.65
C ALA A 29 8.64 -6.17 6.90
N ALA A 30 9.36 -6.54 7.97
CA ALA A 30 8.75 -6.98 9.23
C ALA A 30 7.86 -5.90 9.84
N VAL A 31 8.33 -4.63 9.90
CA VAL A 31 7.53 -3.50 10.38
C VAL A 31 6.30 -3.27 9.50
N LYS A 32 6.47 -3.31 8.19
CA LYS A 32 5.37 -3.12 7.24
C LYS A 32 4.36 -4.28 7.26
N ASP A 33 4.79 -5.50 7.53
CA ASP A 33 3.87 -6.63 7.71
C ASP A 33 3.11 -6.55 9.04
N ALA A 34 3.74 -6.03 10.10
CA ALA A 34 3.05 -5.74 11.36
C ALA A 34 1.88 -4.77 11.15
N ILE A 35 2.04 -3.73 10.31
CA ILE A 35 0.95 -2.80 9.95
C ILE A 35 -0.21 -3.55 9.28
N ARG A 36 0.08 -4.53 8.41
CA ARG A 36 -0.95 -5.35 7.78
C ARG A 36 -1.74 -6.17 8.81
N GLN A 37 -1.05 -6.80 9.78
CA GLN A 37 -1.72 -7.57 10.83
C GLN A 37 -2.54 -6.68 11.77
N LEU A 38 -2.02 -5.51 12.17
CA LEU A 38 -2.78 -4.53 12.94
C LEU A 38 -4.03 -4.04 12.20
N THR A 39 -3.94 -3.83 10.89
CA THR A 39 -5.09 -3.46 10.06
C THR A 39 -6.18 -4.54 10.10
N ARG A 40 -5.82 -5.81 10.01
CA ARG A 40 -6.77 -6.94 10.08
C ARG A 40 -7.44 -7.02 11.46
N ALA A 41 -6.65 -6.89 12.53
CA ALA A 41 -7.18 -6.87 13.89
C ALA A 41 -8.17 -5.72 14.08
N ALA A 42 -7.79 -4.51 13.71
CA ALA A 42 -8.66 -3.32 13.79
C ALA A 42 -9.94 -3.48 12.96
N ALA A 43 -9.84 -4.03 11.77
CA ALA A 43 -11.00 -4.30 10.91
C ALA A 43 -12.00 -5.25 11.55
N CYS A 44 -11.51 -6.29 12.25
CA CYS A 44 -12.35 -7.24 12.97
C CYS A 44 -12.97 -6.62 14.22
N GLU A 45 -12.18 -5.89 15.02
CA GLU A 45 -12.63 -5.35 16.30
C GLU A 45 -13.60 -4.17 16.13
N TRP A 46 -13.36 -3.31 15.14
CA TRP A 46 -14.11 -2.05 14.97
C TRP A 46 -15.18 -2.12 13.89
N GLY A 47 -15.24 -3.22 13.14
CA GLY A 47 -16.27 -3.41 12.12
C GLY A 47 -17.70 -3.30 12.66
N LYS A 48 -17.94 -3.78 13.89
CA LYS A 48 -19.24 -3.63 14.61
C LYS A 48 -19.63 -2.17 14.85
N ASP A 49 -18.67 -1.26 14.89
CA ASP A 49 -18.88 0.17 15.05
C ASP A 49 -18.94 0.91 13.70
N ASN A 50 -19.06 0.15 12.59
CA ASN A 50 -19.04 0.64 11.21
C ASN A 50 -17.76 1.42 10.87
N ILE A 51 -16.62 0.98 11.42
CA ILE A 51 -15.30 1.52 11.09
C ILE A 51 -14.59 0.50 10.20
N ARG A 52 -14.27 0.88 8.98
CA ARG A 52 -13.53 0.07 8.02
C ARG A 52 -12.04 0.38 8.12
N THR A 53 -11.21 -0.65 8.15
CA THR A 53 -9.77 -0.48 8.21
C THR A 53 -9.12 -1.34 7.12
N ASN A 54 -8.47 -0.70 6.16
CA ASN A 54 -7.78 -1.36 5.05
C ASN A 54 -6.32 -0.93 4.98
N VAL A 55 -5.49 -1.69 4.30
CA VAL A 55 -4.10 -1.36 4.06
C VAL A 55 -3.77 -1.42 2.58
N ILE A 56 -3.08 -0.41 2.09
CA ILE A 56 -2.56 -0.36 0.73
C ILE A 56 -1.05 -0.62 0.71
N LEU A 57 -0.58 -1.22 -0.37
CA LEU A 57 0.83 -1.43 -0.68
C LEU A 57 1.17 -0.60 -1.91
N PRO A 58 1.48 0.70 -1.75
CA PRO A 58 1.69 1.59 -2.87
C PRO A 58 3.12 1.44 -3.42
N HIS A 59 3.24 1.57 -4.74
CA HIS A 59 4.50 1.78 -5.44
C HIS A 59 4.37 3.00 -6.35
N ALA A 60 4.82 4.15 -5.87
CA ALA A 60 4.68 5.44 -6.55
C ALA A 60 5.91 6.32 -6.37
N SER A 61 6.03 7.35 -7.20
CA SER A 61 7.13 8.31 -7.25
C SER A 61 7.16 9.23 -6.03
N SER A 62 7.34 8.62 -4.84
CA SER A 62 7.59 9.37 -3.61
C SER A 62 8.94 10.10 -3.67
N PRO A 63 9.14 11.17 -2.87
CA PRO A 63 10.42 11.88 -2.83
C PRO A 63 11.63 10.96 -2.59
N GLY A 64 11.47 9.95 -1.72
CA GLY A 64 12.53 8.97 -1.45
C GLY A 64 12.85 8.08 -2.65
N LEU A 65 11.84 7.64 -3.40
CA LEU A 65 12.06 6.84 -4.61
C LEU A 65 12.69 7.69 -5.72
N VAL A 66 12.24 8.93 -5.91
CA VAL A 66 12.81 9.87 -6.88
C VAL A 66 14.29 10.10 -6.57
N TRP A 67 14.61 10.42 -5.32
CA TRP A 67 16.00 10.59 -4.89
C TRP A 67 16.86 9.34 -5.16
N TRP A 68 16.35 8.15 -4.86
CA TRP A 68 17.06 6.90 -5.12
C TRP A 68 17.32 6.68 -6.62
N MET A 69 16.33 6.95 -7.47
CA MET A 69 16.45 6.84 -8.93
C MET A 69 17.51 7.79 -9.51
N GLU A 70 17.58 9.02 -8.99
CA GLU A 70 18.59 9.99 -9.39
C GLU A 70 20.01 9.57 -9.00
N LYS A 71 20.15 8.91 -7.85
CA LYS A 71 21.45 8.42 -7.37
C LYS A 71 21.90 7.11 -8.03
N ASN A 72 20.97 6.31 -8.50
CA ASN A 72 21.24 4.96 -9.03
C ASN A 72 20.54 4.75 -10.40
N PRO A 73 20.90 5.54 -11.44
CA PRO A 73 20.12 5.55 -12.70
C PRO A 73 20.10 4.22 -13.43
N GLU A 74 21.19 3.45 -13.41
CA GLU A 74 21.24 2.15 -14.09
C GLU A 74 20.42 1.09 -13.33
N GLU A 75 20.46 1.10 -12.00
CA GLU A 75 19.63 0.22 -11.18
C GLU A 75 18.15 0.57 -11.33
N ALA A 76 17.83 1.86 -11.36
CA ALA A 76 16.47 2.34 -11.60
C ALA A 76 15.93 1.86 -12.96
N LYS A 77 16.76 1.98 -14.00
CA LYS A 77 16.43 1.50 -15.36
C LYS A 77 16.20 -0.01 -15.42
N ALA A 78 17.03 -0.78 -14.73
CA ALA A 78 16.85 -2.22 -14.61
C ALA A 78 15.56 -2.55 -13.84
N PHE A 79 15.32 -1.84 -12.75
CA PHE A 79 14.13 -1.99 -11.93
C PHE A 79 12.83 -1.70 -12.70
N PHE A 80 12.78 -0.63 -13.51
CA PHE A 80 11.60 -0.32 -14.33
C PHE A 80 11.20 -1.44 -15.29
N LYS A 81 12.19 -2.19 -15.80
CA LYS A 81 11.94 -3.33 -16.69
C LYS A 81 11.22 -4.49 -15.99
N THR A 82 11.26 -4.52 -14.65
CA THR A 82 10.58 -5.55 -13.86
C THR A 82 9.13 -5.21 -13.57
N LEU A 83 8.70 -3.97 -13.82
CA LEU A 83 7.34 -3.52 -13.56
C LEU A 83 6.39 -3.94 -14.70
N PRO A 84 5.36 -4.73 -14.46
CA PRO A 84 4.43 -5.16 -15.52
C PRO A 84 3.78 -4.00 -16.28
N MET A 85 3.39 -2.92 -15.60
CA MET A 85 2.84 -1.72 -16.24
C MET A 85 3.91 -0.78 -16.84
N GLY A 86 5.21 -1.11 -16.73
CA GLY A 86 6.31 -0.37 -17.34
C GLY A 86 6.56 1.03 -16.77
N ARG A 87 5.91 1.39 -15.67
CA ARG A 87 6.06 2.68 -15.00
C ARG A 87 5.87 2.60 -13.49
N VAL A 88 6.43 3.55 -12.79
CA VAL A 88 6.09 3.83 -11.39
C VAL A 88 4.78 4.62 -11.35
N GLY A 89 3.98 4.38 -10.33
CA GLY A 89 2.73 5.12 -10.13
C GLY A 89 2.96 6.58 -9.75
N ASP A 90 1.98 7.42 -10.03
CA ASP A 90 1.89 8.78 -9.51
C ASP A 90 1.21 8.79 -8.15
N CYS A 91 1.75 9.56 -7.19
CA CYS A 91 1.23 9.58 -5.81
C CYS A 91 -0.22 10.08 -5.74
N GLU A 92 -0.59 11.08 -6.54
CA GLU A 92 -1.95 11.63 -6.54
C GLU A 92 -2.88 10.80 -7.44
N GLN A 93 -2.48 10.59 -8.70
CA GLN A 93 -3.36 10.02 -9.72
C GLN A 93 -3.60 8.52 -9.53
N ASP A 94 -2.55 7.76 -9.18
CA ASP A 94 -2.64 6.29 -9.05
C ASP A 94 -2.92 5.85 -7.61
N ILE A 95 -2.47 6.61 -6.59
CA ILE A 95 -2.64 6.23 -5.19
C ILE A 95 -3.73 7.05 -4.52
N GLY A 96 -3.62 8.38 -4.53
CA GLY A 96 -4.52 9.28 -3.80
C GLY A 96 -5.98 9.14 -4.23
N ARG A 97 -6.24 9.05 -5.54
CA ARG A 97 -7.59 8.84 -6.06
C ARG A 97 -8.21 7.52 -5.59
N PHE A 98 -7.44 6.46 -5.56
CA PHE A 98 -7.93 5.17 -5.06
C PHE A 98 -8.20 5.22 -3.55
N VAL A 99 -7.34 5.89 -2.78
CA VAL A 99 -7.57 6.11 -1.34
C VAL A 99 -8.87 6.89 -1.11
N ALA A 100 -9.16 7.92 -1.93
CA ALA A 100 -10.42 8.63 -1.86
C ALA A 100 -11.64 7.71 -2.09
N VAL A 101 -11.54 6.78 -3.06
CA VAL A 101 -12.58 5.76 -3.28
C VAL A 101 -12.71 4.83 -2.08
N LEU A 102 -11.59 4.37 -1.49
CA LEU A 102 -11.63 3.54 -0.27
C LEU A 102 -12.27 4.25 0.93
N CYS A 103 -12.17 5.57 0.99
CA CYS A 103 -12.80 6.37 2.04
C CYS A 103 -14.26 6.75 1.75
N SER A 104 -14.74 6.49 0.54
CA SER A 104 -16.09 6.84 0.09
C SER A 104 -17.12 5.72 0.29
N ASP A 105 -18.36 6.03 0.02
CA ASP A 105 -19.49 5.10 0.03
C ASP A 105 -19.38 3.98 -0.99
N TYR A 106 -18.61 4.16 -2.07
CA TYR A 106 -18.37 3.12 -3.06
C TYR A 106 -17.66 1.89 -2.49
N SER A 107 -17.01 2.02 -1.34
CA SER A 107 -16.24 0.96 -0.69
C SER A 107 -16.82 0.52 0.66
N LYS A 108 -18.11 0.75 0.92
CA LYS A 108 -18.73 0.47 2.23
C LYS A 108 -18.60 -0.99 2.69
N TYR A 109 -18.41 -1.93 1.77
CA TYR A 109 -18.25 -3.35 2.11
C TYR A 109 -16.80 -3.86 1.99
N VAL A 110 -15.84 -2.94 1.85
CA VAL A 110 -14.39 -3.26 1.81
C VAL A 110 -13.79 -3.01 3.18
N ASN A 111 -13.44 -4.09 3.88
CA ASN A 111 -12.86 -4.04 5.23
C ASN A 111 -11.81 -5.13 5.42
N GLY A 112 -10.72 -4.84 6.12
CA GLY A 112 -9.65 -5.77 6.45
C GLY A 112 -8.76 -6.19 5.28
N GLN A 113 -8.83 -5.49 4.15
CA GLN A 113 -8.16 -5.90 2.92
C GLN A 113 -6.73 -5.35 2.82
N THR A 114 -5.87 -6.14 2.19
CA THR A 114 -4.54 -5.71 1.72
C THR A 114 -4.62 -5.51 0.21
N ILE A 115 -4.38 -4.30 -0.26
CA ILE A 115 -4.59 -3.92 -1.67
C ILE A 115 -3.27 -3.42 -2.26
N GLY A 116 -2.77 -4.09 -3.29
CA GLY A 116 -1.60 -3.65 -4.06
C GLY A 116 -1.97 -2.52 -5.01
N LEU A 117 -1.23 -1.41 -4.94
CA LEU A 117 -1.29 -0.29 -5.87
C LEU A 117 0.10 -0.09 -6.46
N ASP A 118 0.58 -1.08 -7.21
CA ASP A 118 1.99 -1.24 -7.54
C ASP A 118 2.24 -1.59 -9.02
N GLY A 119 1.22 -1.47 -9.87
CA GLY A 119 1.34 -1.78 -11.30
C GLY A 119 1.63 -3.26 -11.57
N GLY A 120 1.29 -4.16 -10.65
CA GLY A 120 1.49 -5.60 -10.76
C GLY A 120 2.85 -6.08 -10.28
N GLN A 121 3.61 -5.24 -9.54
CA GLN A 121 4.96 -5.58 -9.07
C GLN A 121 4.99 -6.78 -8.12
N ALA A 122 3.99 -6.92 -7.26
CA ALA A 122 3.92 -8.01 -6.29
C ALA A 122 2.58 -8.73 -6.32
N ASN A 123 2.61 -10.03 -6.14
CA ASN A 123 1.41 -10.82 -5.92
C ASN A 123 0.99 -10.73 -4.45
N ILE A 124 -0.21 -10.23 -4.20
CA ILE A 124 -0.75 -10.00 -2.87
C ILE A 124 -1.62 -11.20 -2.41
N GLY A 125 -2.12 -11.96 -3.35
CA GLY A 125 -2.99 -13.11 -3.12
C GLY A 125 -2.28 -14.37 -2.69
#